data_ed1a7b71ea3a0fa1b548b42ce6335d7e
#
_entry.id   ed1a7b71ea3a0fa1b548b42ce6335d7e
#
_cell.length_a   1.000
_cell.length_b   1.000
_cell.length_c   1.000
_cell.angle_alpha   90.00
_cell.angle_beta   90.00
_cell.angle_gamma   90.00
#
_symmetry.space_group_name_H-M   'P 1'
#
loop_
_entity.id
_entity.type
_entity.pdbx_description
1 polymer ?
#
loop_
_entity_poly.entity_id
_entity_poly.type
_entity_poly.pdbx_seq_one_letter_code
_entity_poly.pdbx_strand_id
1 'polypeptide(L)'
;DLSKANFEWYIESKQDVDNPAVPNLDIYYCYSKTIWVLNKQGNRAYAIGRLPQGMTKEKYISDYAYNYTYIMQNGTASKPQSKYKFPNEWIIDAVNVGASNEWQWNVTSTGLDMGHTYVGVNNTIAENIGKCVMRKVAYKDGEREVLQDTNNSTIDFTPAATPSLFNK
;
A
#
# COMPACT_ATOMS: atom_id res chain seq x y z
N ASP A 1 -9.76 -0.25 19.32
CA ASP A 1 -10.76 -1.23 18.85
C ASP A 1 -10.72 -1.28 17.33
N LEU A 2 -10.12 -2.35 16.77
CA LEU A 2 -9.95 -2.54 15.32
C LEU A 2 -11.24 -2.96 14.61
N SER A 3 -12.27 -3.38 15.34
CA SER A 3 -13.56 -3.79 14.76
C SER A 3 -14.31 -2.66 14.04
N LYS A 4 -13.87 -1.41 14.22
CA LYS A 4 -14.43 -0.23 13.56
C LYS A 4 -13.70 0.17 12.28
N ALA A 5 -12.66 -0.57 11.87
CA ALA A 5 -12.00 -0.35 10.60
C ALA A 5 -12.93 -0.65 9.42
N ASN A 6 -12.81 0.09 8.32
CA ASN A 6 -13.62 -0.15 7.13
C ASN A 6 -13.16 -1.41 6.38
N PHE A 7 -11.87 -1.69 6.41
CA PHE A 7 -11.23 -2.83 5.76
C PHE A 7 -9.98 -3.21 6.53
N GLU A 8 -9.56 -4.45 6.36
CA GLU A 8 -8.24 -4.90 6.80
C GLU A 8 -7.50 -5.65 5.70
N TRP A 9 -6.19 -5.72 5.85
CA TRP A 9 -5.35 -6.62 5.07
C TRP A 9 -5.13 -7.89 5.87
N TYR A 10 -5.70 -8.97 5.39
CA TYR A 10 -5.54 -10.29 5.97
C TYR A 10 -4.87 -11.24 4.98
N ILE A 11 -3.86 -11.96 5.43
CA ILE A 11 -3.24 -13.06 4.69
C ILE A 11 -3.42 -14.32 5.50
N GLU A 12 -4.16 -15.28 4.97
CA GLU A 12 -4.36 -16.58 5.62
C GLU A 12 -3.01 -17.25 5.94
N SER A 13 -2.59 -17.14 7.19
CA SER A 13 -1.34 -17.68 7.69
C SER A 13 -1.41 -17.90 9.19
N LYS A 14 -0.45 -18.65 9.74
CA LYS A 14 -0.35 -18.86 11.20
C LYS A 14 0.07 -17.60 11.98
N GLN A 15 0.48 -16.55 11.29
CA GLN A 15 1.07 -15.34 11.88
C GLN A 15 0.15 -14.12 11.76
N ASP A 16 -0.92 -14.23 10.99
CA ASP A 16 -1.90 -13.18 10.81
C ASP A 16 -3.23 -13.60 11.42
N VAL A 17 -3.94 -12.65 12.00
CA VAL A 17 -5.20 -12.89 12.71
C VAL A 17 -6.31 -12.11 12.01
N ASP A 18 -7.27 -12.86 11.49
CA ASP A 18 -8.46 -12.29 10.88
C ASP A 18 -9.39 -11.66 11.93
N ASN A 19 -9.90 -10.49 11.64
CA ASN A 19 -10.98 -9.89 12.41
C ASN A 19 -12.31 -10.07 11.66
N PRO A 20 -13.15 -11.04 12.03
CA PRO A 20 -14.36 -11.36 11.29
C PRO A 20 -15.42 -10.23 11.26
N ALA A 21 -15.22 -9.16 12.02
CA ALA A 21 -16.08 -7.98 12.00
C ALA A 21 -15.67 -6.95 10.94
N VAL A 22 -14.51 -7.15 10.28
CA VAL A 22 -13.95 -6.20 9.31
C VAL A 22 -13.79 -6.88 7.95
N PRO A 23 -14.29 -6.30 6.85
CA PRO A 23 -14.10 -6.86 5.53
C PRO A 23 -12.63 -6.91 5.10
N ASN A 24 -12.18 -8.04 4.58
CA ASN A 24 -10.84 -8.22 4.06
C ASN A 24 -10.66 -7.59 2.67
N LEU A 25 -9.55 -6.91 2.45
CA LEU A 25 -9.10 -6.50 1.13
C LEU A 25 -8.41 -7.67 0.42
N ASP A 26 -8.71 -7.86 -0.85
CA ASP A 26 -7.96 -8.77 -1.70
C ASP A 26 -6.55 -8.24 -1.96
N ILE A 27 -5.54 -9.09 -1.77
CA ILE A 27 -4.15 -8.73 -2.00
C ILE A 27 -3.71 -9.29 -3.35
N TYR A 28 -3.54 -8.41 -4.36
CA TYR A 28 -3.10 -8.79 -5.70
C TYR A 28 -1.57 -8.81 -5.85
N TYR A 29 -0.90 -7.97 -5.11
CA TYR A 29 0.56 -7.95 -5.04
C TYR A 29 1.04 -7.66 -3.63
N CYS A 30 1.89 -8.53 -3.11
CA CYS A 30 2.55 -8.34 -1.82
C CYS A 30 3.98 -8.85 -1.91
N TYR A 31 4.91 -8.17 -1.22
CA TYR A 31 6.31 -8.60 -1.16
C TYR A 31 6.47 -9.93 -0.45
N SER A 32 5.72 -10.15 0.62
CA SER A 32 5.68 -11.43 1.35
C SER A 32 4.42 -12.20 1.00
N LYS A 33 4.53 -13.53 0.95
CA LYS A 33 3.39 -14.44 0.78
C LYS A 33 2.86 -14.99 2.11
N THR A 34 3.51 -14.67 3.22
CA THR A 34 3.19 -15.24 4.53
C THR A 34 2.52 -14.26 5.47
N ILE A 35 2.90 -13.01 5.40
CA ILE A 35 2.31 -11.92 6.18
C ILE A 35 2.37 -10.62 5.37
N TRP A 36 1.42 -9.73 5.59
CA TRP A 36 1.54 -8.35 5.13
C TRP A 36 2.56 -7.63 6.00
N VAL A 37 3.71 -7.37 5.44
CA VAL A 37 4.73 -6.56 6.11
C VAL A 37 4.72 -5.18 5.48
N LEU A 38 4.29 -4.18 6.24
CA LEU A 38 4.57 -2.80 5.91
C LEU A 38 6.09 -2.67 5.80
N ASN A 39 6.53 -2.22 4.64
CA ASN A 39 7.93 -2.30 4.28
C ASN A 39 8.82 -1.51 5.25
N LYS A 40 9.58 -2.21 6.05
CA LYS A 40 10.54 -1.61 6.96
C LYS A 40 11.67 -0.84 6.27
N GLN A 41 11.87 -1.06 4.97
CA GLN A 41 12.89 -0.38 4.18
C GLN A 41 12.37 0.92 3.55
N GLY A 42 11.07 1.19 3.65
CA GLY A 42 10.49 2.46 3.26
C GLY A 42 10.70 2.87 1.79
N ASN A 43 10.91 1.90 0.89
CA ASN A 43 11.13 2.16 -0.53
C ASN A 43 10.07 1.48 -1.39
N ARG A 44 8.81 1.60 -0.99
CA ARG A 44 7.69 0.97 -1.68
C ARG A 44 6.54 1.94 -1.90
N ALA A 45 5.66 1.56 -2.80
CA ALA A 45 4.36 2.19 -2.95
C ALA A 45 3.27 1.24 -2.47
N TYR A 46 2.19 1.82 -2.00
CA TYR A 46 0.93 1.14 -1.73
C TYR A 46 -0.13 1.72 -2.63
N ALA A 47 -0.97 0.86 -3.16
CA ALA A 47 -2.09 1.30 -3.99
C ALA A 47 -3.35 0.54 -3.59
N ILE A 48 -4.48 1.21 -3.68
CA ILE A 48 -5.80 0.61 -3.62
C ILE A 48 -6.47 0.73 -4.99
N GLY A 49 -7.17 -0.30 -5.38
CA GLY A 49 -7.83 -0.33 -6.68
C GLY A 49 -9.15 -1.09 -6.59
N ARG A 50 -9.91 -1.01 -7.65
CA ARG A 50 -11.18 -1.70 -7.78
C ARG A 50 -11.23 -2.41 -9.12
N LEU A 51 -11.61 -3.68 -9.10
CA LEU A 51 -11.90 -4.40 -10.33
C LEU A 51 -13.12 -3.77 -11.02
N PRO A 52 -13.11 -3.68 -12.36
CA PRO A 52 -14.26 -3.22 -13.11
C PRO A 52 -15.50 -4.07 -12.85
N GLN A 53 -16.67 -3.49 -13.04
CA GLN A 53 -17.93 -4.21 -12.93
C GLN A 53 -17.92 -5.46 -13.84
N GLY A 54 -18.28 -6.61 -13.27
CA GLY A 54 -18.29 -7.89 -13.98
C GLY A 54 -16.93 -8.61 -14.08
N MET A 55 -15.85 -8.00 -13.59
CA MET A 55 -14.55 -8.66 -13.46
C MET A 55 -14.49 -9.39 -12.12
N THR A 56 -14.35 -10.71 -12.14
CA THR A 56 -14.08 -11.47 -10.92
C THR A 56 -12.59 -11.56 -10.65
N LYS A 57 -12.22 -11.89 -9.41
CA LYS A 57 -10.83 -12.11 -9.02
C LYS A 57 -10.15 -13.19 -9.85
N GLU A 58 -10.85 -14.32 -10.08
CA GLU A 58 -10.33 -15.44 -10.85
C GLU A 58 -10.08 -15.06 -12.30
N LYS A 59 -11.01 -14.30 -12.90
CA LYS A 59 -10.85 -13.79 -14.26
C LYS A 59 -9.69 -12.80 -14.34
N TYR A 60 -9.54 -11.90 -13.39
CA TYR A 60 -8.40 -10.99 -13.31
C TYR A 60 -7.07 -11.78 -13.22
N ILE A 61 -6.99 -12.78 -12.34
CA ILE A 61 -5.79 -13.60 -12.15
C ILE A 61 -5.45 -14.33 -13.46
N SER A 62 -6.45 -14.85 -14.16
CA SER A 62 -6.24 -15.53 -15.45
C SER A 62 -5.75 -14.60 -16.55
N ASP A 63 -6.41 -13.44 -16.69
CA ASP A 63 -6.23 -12.57 -17.87
C ASP A 63 -5.01 -11.64 -17.74
N TYR A 64 -4.61 -11.30 -16.50
CA TYR A 64 -3.56 -10.33 -16.22
C TYR A 64 -2.29 -10.92 -15.60
N ALA A 65 -2.20 -12.25 -15.50
CA ALA A 65 -0.97 -12.91 -15.10
C ALA A 65 0.10 -12.81 -16.19
N TYR A 66 1.33 -12.62 -15.77
CA TYR A 66 2.49 -12.68 -16.67
C TYR A 66 3.71 -13.24 -15.95
N ASN A 67 4.61 -13.80 -16.74
CA ASN A 67 5.88 -14.28 -16.24
C ASN A 67 7.00 -13.31 -16.63
N TYR A 68 7.94 -13.08 -15.72
CA TYR A 68 9.13 -12.33 -15.99
C TYR A 68 10.35 -13.00 -15.34
N THR A 69 11.51 -12.69 -15.86
CA THR A 69 12.80 -13.02 -15.28
C THR A 69 13.59 -11.75 -15.03
N TYR A 70 14.46 -11.76 -14.06
CA TYR A 70 15.41 -10.67 -13.79
C TYR A 70 16.80 -11.23 -13.57
N ILE A 71 17.81 -10.41 -13.79
CA ILE A 71 19.19 -10.78 -13.52
C ILE A 71 19.48 -10.55 -12.04
N MET A 72 19.91 -11.61 -11.37
CA MET A 72 20.33 -11.55 -9.96
C MET A 72 21.69 -10.86 -9.84
N GLN A 73 22.05 -10.42 -8.62
CA GLN A 73 23.33 -9.75 -8.36
C GLN A 73 24.55 -10.58 -8.78
N ASN A 74 24.45 -11.89 -8.77
CA ASN A 74 25.50 -12.80 -9.24
C ASN A 74 25.58 -12.96 -10.77
N GLY A 75 24.79 -12.18 -11.53
CA GLY A 75 24.78 -12.20 -12.99
C GLY A 75 23.91 -13.31 -13.62
N THR A 76 23.30 -14.18 -12.84
CA THR A 76 22.43 -15.25 -13.37
C THR A 76 20.98 -14.81 -13.50
N ALA A 77 20.27 -15.35 -14.50
CA ALA A 77 18.84 -15.13 -14.62
C ALA A 77 18.08 -15.84 -13.50
N SER A 78 17.09 -15.17 -12.95
CA SER A 78 16.16 -15.79 -12.00
C SER A 78 15.32 -16.87 -12.70
N LYS A 79 14.75 -17.79 -11.91
CA LYS A 79 13.62 -18.61 -12.40
C LYS A 79 12.45 -17.69 -12.77
N PRO A 80 11.61 -18.08 -13.73
CA PRO A 80 10.41 -17.33 -14.07
C PRO A 80 9.56 -17.06 -12.81
N GLN A 81 9.13 -15.81 -12.67
CA GLN A 81 8.25 -15.36 -11.58
C GLN A 81 6.90 -14.99 -12.17
N SER A 82 5.83 -15.53 -11.62
CA SER A 82 4.47 -15.11 -11.97
C SER A 82 4.03 -13.91 -11.15
N LYS A 83 3.53 -12.91 -11.83
CA LYS A 83 2.98 -11.67 -11.24
C LYS A 83 1.73 -11.25 -12.02
N TYR A 84 1.03 -10.27 -11.50
CA TYR A 84 -0.17 -9.72 -12.11
C TYR A 84 0.05 -8.26 -12.50
N LYS A 85 -0.48 -7.87 -13.66
CA LYS A 85 -0.58 -6.47 -14.05
C LYS A 85 -1.89 -5.92 -13.54
N PHE A 86 -1.84 -4.86 -12.77
CA PHE A 86 -3.03 -4.13 -12.36
C PHE A 86 -3.09 -2.83 -13.17
N PRO A 87 -4.07 -2.67 -14.06
CA PRO A 87 -4.18 -1.48 -14.90
C PRO A 87 -4.29 -0.21 -14.07
N ASN A 88 -3.59 0.86 -14.48
CA ASN A 88 -3.57 2.12 -13.75
C ASN A 88 -4.95 2.76 -13.61
N GLU A 89 -5.81 2.59 -14.62
CA GLU A 89 -7.19 3.09 -14.61
C GLU A 89 -8.10 2.42 -13.56
N TRP A 90 -7.66 1.31 -12.98
CA TRP A 90 -8.37 0.64 -11.88
C TRP A 90 -7.84 1.05 -10.51
N ILE A 91 -6.75 1.79 -10.47
CA ILE A 91 -6.18 2.30 -9.22
C ILE A 91 -7.00 3.53 -8.80
N ILE A 92 -7.51 3.47 -7.58
CA ILE A 92 -8.28 4.56 -6.98
C ILE A 92 -7.32 5.59 -6.38
N ASP A 93 -6.28 5.10 -5.70
CA ASP A 93 -5.31 5.94 -5.01
C ASP A 93 -4.01 5.17 -4.81
N ALA A 94 -2.90 5.88 -4.73
CA ALA A 94 -1.59 5.32 -4.48
C ALA A 94 -0.72 6.26 -3.66
N VAL A 95 0.24 5.71 -2.94
CA VAL A 95 1.19 6.47 -2.13
C VAL A 95 2.59 5.89 -2.24
N ASN A 96 3.56 6.75 -2.56
CA ASN A 96 4.97 6.42 -2.43
C ASN A 96 5.39 6.57 -0.97
N VAL A 97 5.84 5.48 -0.36
CA VAL A 97 6.32 5.47 1.02
C VAL A 97 7.80 5.09 1.04
N GLY A 98 8.62 5.96 1.61
CA GLY A 98 10.04 5.72 1.71
C GLY A 98 10.62 6.25 3.02
N ALA A 99 11.87 5.90 3.35
CA ALA A 99 12.64 6.68 4.31
C ALA A 99 12.94 8.05 3.68
N SER A 100 12.95 9.12 4.47
CA SER A 100 13.10 10.47 3.88
C SER A 100 14.45 10.69 3.20
N ASN A 101 15.46 9.91 3.54
CA ASN A 101 16.80 9.94 2.94
C ASN A 101 17.05 8.87 1.84
N GLU A 102 16.14 7.89 1.68
CA GLU A 102 16.34 6.73 0.80
C GLU A 102 15.07 6.29 0.07
N TRP A 103 14.26 7.22 -0.38
CA TRP A 103 13.03 6.87 -1.08
C TRP A 103 13.25 6.72 -2.60
N GLN A 104 12.34 6.00 -3.25
CA GLN A 104 12.35 5.77 -4.69
C GLN A 104 10.97 6.04 -5.29
N TRP A 105 10.96 6.53 -6.52
CA TRP A 105 9.74 6.65 -7.31
C TRP A 105 9.27 5.24 -7.75
N ASN A 106 8.26 4.72 -7.08
CA ASN A 106 7.60 3.47 -7.48
C ASN A 106 6.29 3.75 -8.24
N VAL A 107 5.52 4.73 -7.78
CA VAL A 107 4.44 5.31 -8.55
C VAL A 107 5.00 6.48 -9.34
N THR A 108 4.93 6.40 -10.66
CA THR A 108 5.48 7.41 -11.58
C THR A 108 4.39 8.16 -12.35
N SER A 109 3.14 7.72 -12.23
CA SER A 109 2.00 8.43 -12.80
C SER A 109 1.62 9.62 -11.92
N THR A 110 1.75 10.82 -12.46
CA THR A 110 1.40 12.06 -11.76
C THR A 110 -0.08 12.17 -11.40
N GLY A 111 -0.94 11.45 -12.11
CA GLY A 111 -2.36 11.34 -11.76
C GLY A 111 -2.65 10.38 -10.60
N LEU A 112 -1.63 9.70 -10.07
CA LEU A 112 -1.75 8.83 -8.90
C LEU A 112 -0.97 9.39 -7.71
N ASP A 113 0.31 9.73 -7.89
CA ASP A 113 1.11 10.36 -6.83
C ASP A 113 2.32 11.13 -7.41
N MET A 114 2.41 12.40 -7.08
CA MET A 114 3.54 13.27 -7.43
C MET A 114 4.49 13.50 -6.26
N GLY A 115 4.27 12.84 -5.13
CA GLY A 115 5.03 13.05 -3.91
C GLY A 115 5.53 11.75 -3.30
N HIS A 116 6.02 11.89 -2.08
CA HIS A 116 6.33 10.76 -1.22
C HIS A 116 6.09 11.13 0.24
N THR A 117 5.86 10.12 1.06
CA THR A 117 5.78 10.26 2.51
C THR A 117 6.66 9.22 3.18
N TYR A 118 6.88 9.33 4.49
CA TYR A 118 7.79 8.48 5.22
C TYR A 118 7.37 8.24 6.67
N VAL A 119 7.83 7.13 7.23
CA VAL A 119 7.65 6.83 8.66
C VAL A 119 8.84 7.28 9.48
N GLY A 120 10.07 7.10 8.99
CA GLY A 120 11.32 7.51 9.61
C GLY A 120 12.26 8.19 8.63
N VAL A 121 13.29 8.86 9.16
CA VAL A 121 14.34 9.50 8.34
C VAL A 121 15.22 8.44 7.73
N ASN A 122 15.64 7.48 8.53
CA ASN A 122 16.45 6.35 8.11
C ASN A 122 15.62 5.08 8.11
N ASN A 123 16.13 4.10 7.39
CA ASN A 123 15.51 2.79 7.28
C ASN A 123 15.82 1.90 8.50
N THR A 124 15.49 2.34 9.70
CA THR A 124 15.73 1.58 10.92
C THR A 124 14.44 1.19 11.63
N ILE A 125 14.40 -0.01 12.20
CA ILE A 125 13.23 -0.48 12.96
C ILE A 125 12.95 0.45 14.14
N ALA A 126 13.98 0.93 14.82
CA ALA A 126 13.85 1.77 16.00
C ALA A 126 13.13 3.11 15.69
N GLU A 127 13.36 3.69 14.53
CA GLU A 127 12.70 4.93 14.11
C GLU A 127 11.25 4.70 13.66
N ASN A 128 10.93 3.51 13.18
CA ASN A 128 9.64 3.20 12.56
C ASN A 128 8.62 2.61 13.54
N ILE A 129 9.06 1.99 14.64
CA ILE A 129 8.16 1.39 15.63
C ILE A 129 7.23 2.47 16.23
N GLY A 130 5.93 2.16 16.25
CA GLY A 130 4.90 3.01 16.84
C GLY A 130 4.59 4.26 16.02
N LYS A 131 5.01 4.31 14.77
CA LYS A 131 4.72 5.40 13.83
C LYS A 131 4.00 4.91 12.59
N CYS A 132 3.31 5.81 11.93
CA CYS A 132 2.63 5.57 10.67
C CYS A 132 2.70 6.80 9.77
N VAL A 133 2.16 6.68 8.57
CA VAL A 133 1.76 7.81 7.75
C VAL A 133 0.25 7.96 7.85
N MET A 134 -0.24 9.18 7.99
CA MET A 134 -1.67 9.46 8.11
C MET A 134 -2.09 10.47 7.07
N ARG A 135 -3.15 10.16 6.33
CA ARG A 135 -3.74 11.11 5.39
C ARG A 135 -4.38 12.27 6.17
N LYS A 136 -4.12 13.48 5.74
CA LYS A 136 -4.68 14.69 6.36
C LYS A 136 -6.17 14.80 6.06
N VAL A 137 -6.87 15.48 6.93
CA VAL A 137 -8.26 15.90 6.70
C VAL A 137 -8.25 17.21 5.94
N ALA A 138 -8.93 17.26 4.79
CA ALA A 138 -9.10 18.48 4.01
C ALA A 138 -10.16 19.38 4.65
N TYR A 139 -11.32 18.80 4.98
CA TYR A 139 -12.42 19.51 5.64
C TYR A 139 -13.39 18.51 6.29
N LYS A 140 -14.33 19.01 7.04
CA LYS A 140 -15.46 18.25 7.60
C LYS A 140 -16.75 18.59 6.86
N ASP A 141 -17.51 17.53 6.53
CA ASP A 141 -18.86 17.62 5.99
C ASP A 141 -19.81 17.00 7.03
N GLY A 142 -20.36 17.85 7.91
CA GLY A 142 -21.02 17.42 9.12
C GLY A 142 -20.04 16.69 10.05
N GLU A 143 -20.36 15.45 10.40
CA GLU A 143 -19.47 14.59 11.20
C GLU A 143 -18.44 13.80 10.37
N ARG A 144 -18.60 13.79 9.04
CA ARG A 144 -17.73 13.06 8.14
C ARG A 144 -16.45 13.86 7.86
N GLU A 145 -15.30 13.26 8.11
CA GLU A 145 -14.01 13.79 7.66
C GLU A 145 -13.79 13.46 6.17
N VAL A 146 -13.50 14.49 5.38
CA VAL A 146 -13.10 14.36 3.99
C VAL A 146 -11.58 14.42 3.94
N LEU A 147 -10.96 13.34 3.49
CA LEU A 147 -9.52 13.22 3.45
C LEU A 147 -8.95 14.05 2.27
N GLN A 148 -7.78 14.63 2.50
CA GLN A 148 -7.07 15.39 1.48
C GLN A 148 -6.51 14.45 0.42
N ASP A 149 -6.75 14.79 -0.84
CA ASP A 149 -6.23 14.07 -1.99
C ASP A 149 -5.92 15.07 -3.12
N THR A 150 -4.64 15.35 -3.28
CA THR A 150 -4.13 16.23 -4.34
C THR A 150 -3.24 15.47 -5.33
N ASN A 151 -3.22 14.14 -5.27
CA ASN A 151 -2.26 13.28 -5.96
C ASN A 151 -0.81 13.64 -5.62
N ASN A 152 -0.57 14.06 -4.38
CA ASN A 152 0.77 14.40 -3.90
C ASN A 152 0.93 13.99 -2.43
N SER A 153 1.49 12.82 -2.19
CA SER A 153 1.60 12.26 -0.85
C SER A 153 2.48 13.10 0.10
N THR A 154 3.38 13.95 -0.41
CA THR A 154 4.12 14.91 0.43
C THR A 154 3.20 15.96 1.05
N ILE A 155 2.17 16.36 0.33
CA ILE A 155 1.18 17.35 0.78
C ILE A 155 0.06 16.66 1.57
N ASP A 156 -0.39 15.50 1.12
CA ASP A 156 -1.61 14.84 1.58
C ASP A 156 -1.44 14.07 2.88
N PHE A 157 -0.22 13.69 3.22
CA PHE A 157 0.05 12.89 4.41
C PHE A 157 0.81 13.64 5.50
N THR A 158 0.59 13.26 6.73
CA THR A 158 1.44 13.57 7.88
C THR A 158 2.43 12.42 8.05
N PRO A 159 3.74 12.65 7.86
CA PRO A 159 4.75 11.64 8.07
C PRO A 159 4.98 11.39 9.56
N ALA A 160 5.51 10.22 9.91
CA ALA A 160 5.90 9.84 11.27
C ALA A 160 4.82 10.10 12.35
N ALA A 161 3.56 9.99 11.96
CA ALA A 161 2.43 10.22 12.85
C ALA A 161 2.26 9.10 13.88
N THR A 162 1.56 9.38 14.97
CA THR A 162 1.10 8.35 15.91
C THR A 162 -0.10 7.61 15.30
N PRO A 163 -0.08 6.27 15.26
CA PRO A 163 -1.19 5.51 14.69
C PRO A 163 -2.52 5.81 15.37
N SER A 164 -3.54 6.06 14.55
CA SER A 164 -4.93 6.23 14.99
C SER A 164 -5.84 5.73 13.87
N LEU A 165 -6.91 5.02 14.22
CA LEU A 165 -7.96 4.64 13.27
C LEU A 165 -8.92 5.77 12.96
N PHE A 166 -8.99 6.75 13.85
CA PHE A 166 -9.85 7.91 13.72
C PHE A 166 -9.07 9.14 14.13
N ASN A 167 -9.10 10.15 13.31
CA ASN A 167 -8.68 11.48 13.74
C ASN A 167 -9.69 11.96 14.76
N LYS A 168 -9.29 12.03 16.02
CA LYS A 168 -10.06 12.64 17.09
C LYS A 168 -9.82 14.13 17.11
#